data_2e55cbf610c58878f92a7920355f9959
#
_entry.id   2e55cbf610c58878f92a7920355f9959
#
_cell.length_a   1.000
_cell.length_b   1.000
_cell.length_c   1.000
_cell.angle_alpha   90.00
_cell.angle_beta   90.00
_cell.angle_gamma   90.00
#
_symmetry.space_group_name_H-M   'P 1'
#
loop_
_entity.id
_entity.type
_entity.pdbx_description
1 polymer ?
#
loop_
_entity_poly.entity_id
_entity_poly.type
_entity_poly.pdbx_seq_one_letter_code
_entity_poly.pdbx_strand_id
1 'polypeptide(L)'
;LANDQMALGVMRACAEKGIAIPGQISVVGFDDTADSAWFSPPLTTIRQAFREAGERSVEWLLAPTGDEACWQVQLPVTLVTRHSSARHTPLQAEHETLAQQLRSLALLAEQLARK
;
A
#
# COMPACT_ATOMS: atom_id res chain seq x y z
N LEU A 1 -3.01 0.90 -5.11
CA LEU A 1 -4.16 0.48 -5.91
C LEU A 1 -5.10 1.66 -6.16
N ALA A 2 -5.93 1.59 -7.20
CA ALA A 2 -6.78 2.71 -7.60
C ALA A 2 -7.88 3.02 -6.58
N ASN A 3 -8.41 2.00 -5.89
CA ASN A 3 -9.39 2.17 -4.81
C ASN A 3 -9.39 0.97 -3.85
N ASP A 4 -10.17 1.06 -2.76
CA ASP A 4 -10.23 0.03 -1.73
C ASP A 4 -10.90 -1.27 -2.23
N GLN A 5 -11.85 -1.20 -3.17
CA GLN A 5 -12.49 -2.39 -3.73
C GLN A 5 -11.50 -3.21 -4.57
N MET A 6 -10.65 -2.55 -5.35
CA MET A 6 -9.58 -3.24 -6.06
C MET A 6 -8.55 -3.82 -5.08
N ALA A 7 -8.26 -3.11 -3.99
CA ALA A 7 -7.39 -3.61 -2.92
C ALA A 7 -7.93 -4.90 -2.30
N LEU A 8 -9.23 -4.98 -2.03
CA LEU A 8 -9.87 -6.18 -1.51
C LEU A 8 -9.68 -7.38 -2.44
N GLY A 9 -9.86 -7.18 -3.74
CA GLY A 9 -9.65 -8.23 -4.75
C GLY A 9 -8.20 -8.74 -4.76
N VAL A 10 -7.22 -7.84 -4.71
CA VAL A 10 -5.79 -8.19 -4.65
C VAL A 10 -5.46 -8.93 -3.34
N MET A 11 -5.97 -8.47 -2.21
CA MET A 11 -5.76 -9.12 -0.90
C MET A 11 -6.35 -10.53 -0.90
N ARG A 12 -7.51 -10.74 -1.51
CA ARG A 12 -8.11 -12.06 -1.68
C ARG A 12 -7.22 -12.97 -2.53
N ALA A 13 -6.74 -12.50 -3.68
CA ALA A 13 -5.84 -13.26 -4.55
C ALA A 13 -4.52 -13.62 -3.85
N CYS A 14 -3.96 -12.71 -3.04
CA CYS A 14 -2.79 -12.97 -2.22
C CYS A 14 -3.05 -14.09 -1.20
N ALA A 15 -4.18 -14.03 -0.50
CA ALA A 15 -4.57 -15.05 0.47
C ALA A 15 -4.71 -16.44 -0.18
N GLU A 16 -5.32 -16.54 -1.36
CA GLU A 16 -5.45 -17.80 -2.11
C GLU A 16 -4.13 -18.38 -2.56
N LYS A 17 -3.13 -17.53 -2.79
CA LYS A 17 -1.77 -17.93 -3.19
C LYS A 17 -0.80 -18.06 -2.01
N GLY A 18 -1.24 -17.87 -0.78
CA GLY A 18 -0.39 -17.92 0.40
C GLY A 18 0.64 -16.79 0.49
N ILE A 19 0.40 -15.66 -0.18
CA ILE A 19 1.26 -14.47 -0.13
C ILE A 19 0.90 -13.64 1.09
N ALA A 20 1.86 -13.45 1.99
CA ALA A 20 1.64 -12.73 3.25
C ALA A 20 1.57 -11.20 3.03
N ILE A 21 0.52 -10.57 3.57
CA ILE A 21 0.35 -9.12 3.62
C ILE A 21 0.39 -8.70 5.11
N PRO A 22 1.27 -7.78 5.50
CA PRO A 22 2.23 -6.99 4.71
C PRO A 22 3.61 -7.66 4.56
N GLY A 23 3.81 -8.88 5.04
CA GLY A 23 5.14 -9.52 5.15
C GLY A 23 5.91 -9.63 3.84
N GLN A 24 5.24 -10.04 2.77
CA GLN A 24 5.85 -10.17 1.44
C GLN A 24 5.47 -9.03 0.51
N ILE A 25 4.27 -8.50 0.66
CA ILE A 25 3.77 -7.40 -0.17
C ILE A 25 2.92 -6.45 0.67
N SER A 26 3.14 -5.16 0.56
CA SER A 26 2.29 -4.13 1.14
C SER A 26 1.17 -3.75 0.17
N VAL A 27 -0.03 -3.63 0.69
CA VAL A 27 -1.21 -3.21 -0.09
C VAL A 27 -1.73 -1.89 0.48
N VAL A 28 -1.92 -0.92 -0.41
CA VAL A 28 -2.48 0.40 -0.08
C VAL A 28 -3.64 0.68 -1.03
N GLY A 29 -4.77 1.07 -0.45
CA GLY A 29 -5.97 1.46 -1.17
C GLY A 29 -6.10 2.97 -1.35
N PHE A 30 -7.31 3.38 -1.77
CA PHE A 30 -7.70 4.77 -1.92
C PHE A 30 -9.21 4.84 -1.73
N ASP A 31 -9.72 5.82 -1.02
CA ASP A 31 -11.08 6.21 -0.67
C ASP A 31 -11.39 6.12 0.84
N ASP A 32 -10.84 5.17 1.57
CA ASP A 32 -11.18 4.84 2.96
C ASP A 32 -12.68 4.50 3.12
N THR A 33 -13.12 3.52 2.35
CA THR A 33 -14.47 2.98 2.48
C THR A 33 -14.69 2.43 3.89
N ALA A 34 -15.93 2.47 4.38
CA ALA A 34 -16.26 2.11 5.76
C ALA A 34 -15.85 0.67 6.13
N ASP A 35 -15.83 -0.23 5.17
CA ASP A 35 -15.45 -1.63 5.32
C ASP A 35 -13.94 -1.88 5.27
N SER A 36 -13.15 -0.94 4.76
CA SER A 36 -11.69 -1.09 4.59
C SER A 36 -10.94 -1.36 5.91
N ALA A 37 -11.48 -0.87 7.03
CA ALA A 37 -10.97 -1.15 8.37
C ALA A 37 -11.18 -2.61 8.83
N TRP A 38 -12.10 -3.33 8.20
CA TRP A 38 -12.49 -4.71 8.53
C TRP A 38 -11.90 -5.74 7.56
N PHE A 39 -11.11 -5.30 6.59
CA PHE A 39 -10.35 -6.21 5.73
C PHE A 39 -9.33 -7.01 6.56
N SER A 40 -8.89 -8.15 6.05
CA SER A 40 -7.90 -8.99 6.73
C SER A 40 -6.63 -9.10 5.86
N PRO A 41 -5.55 -8.39 6.27
CA PRO A 41 -5.45 -7.42 7.36
C PRO A 41 -6.20 -6.11 7.09
N PRO A 42 -6.47 -5.26 8.11
CA PRO A 42 -7.06 -3.93 7.92
C PRO A 42 -6.27 -3.09 6.92
N LEU A 43 -6.98 -2.49 5.95
CA LEU A 43 -6.36 -1.85 4.80
C LEU A 43 -5.83 -0.45 5.12
N THR A 44 -4.55 -0.23 4.88
CA THR A 44 -3.95 1.11 4.76
C THR A 44 -4.49 1.76 3.51
N THR A 45 -5.01 2.98 3.62
CA THR A 45 -5.67 3.67 2.51
C THR A 45 -5.53 5.18 2.61
N ILE A 46 -5.97 5.87 1.57
CA ILE A 46 -6.01 7.34 1.53
C ILE A 46 -7.46 7.78 1.65
N ARG A 47 -7.75 8.55 2.70
CA ARG A 47 -9.07 9.14 2.92
C ARG A 47 -9.23 10.42 2.12
N GLN A 48 -10.26 10.46 1.31
CA GLN A 48 -10.69 11.66 0.60
C GLN A 48 -11.69 12.46 1.44
N ALA A 49 -11.71 13.79 1.24
CA ALA A 49 -12.65 14.70 1.88
C ALA A 49 -13.99 14.74 1.10
N PHE A 50 -14.67 13.61 0.94
CA PHE A 50 -15.90 13.50 0.12
C PHE A 50 -16.98 14.48 0.51
N ARG A 51 -17.16 14.72 1.81
CA ARG A 51 -18.15 15.69 2.30
C ARG A 51 -17.83 17.09 1.82
N GLU A 52 -16.59 17.53 2.03
CA GLU A 52 -16.13 18.86 1.60
C GLU A 52 -16.18 18.99 0.07
N ALA A 53 -15.81 17.93 -0.67
CA ALA A 53 -15.93 17.90 -2.12
C ALA A 53 -17.38 18.13 -2.59
N GLY A 54 -18.35 17.47 -1.94
CA GLY A 54 -19.77 17.66 -2.22
C GLY A 54 -20.25 19.09 -1.90
N GLU A 55 -19.90 19.61 -0.73
CA GLU A 55 -20.25 20.97 -0.30
C GLU A 55 -19.70 22.01 -1.29
N ARG A 56 -18.41 21.92 -1.64
CA ARG A 56 -17.78 22.81 -2.61
C ARG A 56 -18.40 22.71 -4.01
N SER A 57 -18.73 21.51 -4.45
CA SER A 57 -19.37 21.30 -5.76
C SER A 57 -20.71 22.02 -5.83
N VAL A 58 -21.53 21.94 -4.78
CA VAL A 58 -22.82 22.62 -4.71
C VAL A 58 -22.66 24.14 -4.63
N GLU A 59 -21.73 24.62 -3.80
CA GLU A 59 -21.42 26.06 -3.72
C GLU A 59 -21.08 26.63 -5.09
N TRP A 60 -20.29 25.92 -5.89
CA TRP A 60 -19.91 26.38 -7.23
C TRP A 60 -21.05 26.37 -8.23
N LEU A 61 -21.89 25.34 -8.18
CA LEU A 61 -23.07 25.28 -9.05
C LEU A 61 -24.06 26.42 -8.78
N LEU A 62 -24.10 26.91 -7.54
CA LEU A 62 -25.00 27.98 -7.12
C LEU A 62 -24.34 29.34 -7.16
N ALA A 63 -23.03 29.41 -7.38
CA ALA A 63 -22.34 30.71 -7.47
C ALA A 63 -22.80 31.51 -8.72
N PRO A 64 -23.03 32.83 -8.60
CA PRO A 64 -23.33 33.64 -9.76
C PRO A 64 -22.16 33.59 -10.75
N THR A 65 -22.44 33.23 -11.99
CA THR A 65 -21.50 33.12 -13.10
C THR A 65 -20.77 34.42 -13.34
N GLY A 66 -19.48 34.50 -13.10
CA GLY A 66 -18.71 35.72 -13.31
C GLY A 66 -17.21 35.56 -13.51
N ASP A 67 -16.63 34.45 -13.05
CA ASP A 67 -15.20 34.24 -13.20
C ASP A 67 -14.92 32.78 -13.55
N GLU A 68 -14.72 32.50 -14.83
CA GLU A 68 -14.36 31.18 -15.36
C GLU A 68 -12.96 30.69 -14.87
N ALA A 69 -12.25 31.54 -14.11
CA ALA A 69 -10.86 31.30 -13.72
C ALA A 69 -10.67 30.31 -12.55
N CYS A 70 -11.73 29.79 -11.92
CA CYS A 70 -11.60 29.01 -10.68
C CYS A 70 -12.31 27.66 -10.68
N TRP A 71 -12.16 26.88 -11.75
CA TRP A 71 -12.77 25.55 -11.89
C TRP A 71 -11.95 24.42 -11.27
N GLN A 72 -10.81 24.70 -10.69
CA GLN A 72 -9.94 23.70 -10.04
C GLN A 72 -9.73 24.04 -8.57
N VAL A 73 -10.22 23.15 -7.68
CA VAL A 73 -9.87 23.17 -6.26
C VAL A 73 -9.24 21.82 -5.88
N GLN A 74 -8.10 21.90 -5.26
CA GLN A 74 -7.42 20.74 -4.70
C GLN A 74 -7.80 20.60 -3.23
N LEU A 75 -8.46 19.50 -2.87
CA LEU A 75 -8.78 19.16 -1.49
C LEU A 75 -7.69 18.29 -0.90
N PRO A 76 -7.32 18.49 0.38
CA PRO A 76 -6.34 17.64 1.04
C PRO A 76 -6.87 16.22 1.24
N VAL A 77 -5.97 15.26 1.16
CA VAL A 77 -6.24 13.86 1.50
C VAL A 77 -5.44 13.45 2.75
N THR A 78 -5.89 12.40 3.44
CA THR A 78 -5.26 11.90 4.65
C THR A 78 -4.84 10.46 4.47
N LEU A 79 -3.57 10.13 4.75
CA LEU A 79 -3.11 8.75 4.82
C LEU A 79 -3.63 8.11 6.13
N VAL A 80 -4.37 7.02 5.98
CA VAL A 80 -4.88 6.19 7.09
C VAL A 80 -4.05 4.91 7.14
N THR A 81 -3.04 4.88 7.99
CA THR A 81 -2.16 3.73 8.16
C THR A 81 -2.86 2.67 9.00
N ARG A 82 -2.94 1.43 8.46
CA ARG A 82 -3.45 0.23 9.13
C ARG A 82 -2.43 -0.91 9.02
N HIS A 83 -2.88 -2.14 8.89
CA HIS A 83 -2.01 -3.32 8.98
C HIS A 83 -1.64 -3.96 7.63
N SER A 84 -2.15 -3.47 6.51
CA SER A 84 -1.84 -4.01 5.18
C SER A 84 -0.55 -3.47 4.56
N SER A 85 0.14 -2.58 5.24
CA SER A 85 1.42 -2.02 4.82
C SER A 85 2.44 -2.06 5.93
N ALA A 86 3.70 -2.29 5.58
CA ALA A 86 4.83 -2.27 6.49
C ALA A 86 6.03 -1.58 5.86
N ARG A 87 6.99 -1.19 6.69
CA ARG A 87 8.27 -0.69 6.21
C ARG A 87 8.95 -1.80 5.40
N HIS A 88 9.35 -1.48 4.18
CA HIS A 88 10.13 -2.41 3.36
C HIS A 88 11.51 -2.61 4.01
N THR A 89 11.84 -3.86 4.34
CA THR A 89 13.22 -4.24 4.65
C THR A 89 13.92 -4.48 3.31
N PRO A 90 14.98 -3.73 2.97
CA PRO A 90 15.64 -3.92 1.69
C PRO A 90 16.08 -5.37 1.49
N LEU A 91 15.90 -5.90 0.30
CA LEU A 91 16.39 -7.23 -0.15
C LEU A 91 17.88 -7.45 0.11
N GLN A 92 18.64 -6.39 0.40
CA GLN A 92 20.06 -6.47 0.78
C GLN A 92 20.32 -7.38 1.98
N ALA A 93 19.44 -7.39 2.98
CA ALA A 93 19.62 -8.26 4.16
C ALA A 93 19.45 -9.75 3.82
N GLU A 94 18.54 -10.09 2.92
CA GLU A 94 18.35 -11.48 2.47
C GLU A 94 19.48 -11.92 1.54
N HIS A 95 19.94 -11.05 0.64
CA HIS A 95 21.09 -11.32 -0.22
C HIS A 95 22.41 -11.43 0.56
N GLU A 96 22.62 -10.62 1.59
CA GLU A 96 23.77 -10.75 2.47
C GLU A 96 23.74 -12.06 3.27
N THR A 97 22.57 -12.44 3.79
CA THR A 97 22.40 -13.72 4.50
C THR A 97 22.65 -14.91 3.58
N LEU A 98 22.11 -14.88 2.36
CA LEU A 98 22.33 -15.93 1.36
C LEU A 98 23.78 -15.97 0.92
N ALA A 99 24.42 -14.83 0.69
CA ALA A 99 25.84 -14.75 0.34
C ALA A 99 26.74 -15.26 1.48
N GLN A 100 26.39 -14.98 2.73
CA GLN A 100 27.08 -15.55 3.89
C GLN A 100 26.95 -17.06 3.97
N GLN A 101 25.74 -17.59 3.76
CA GLN A 101 25.50 -19.03 3.72
C GLN A 101 26.28 -19.74 2.60
N LEU A 102 26.30 -19.15 1.40
CA LEU A 102 27.08 -19.67 0.27
C LEU A 102 28.58 -19.65 0.54
N ARG A 103 29.11 -18.60 1.17
CA ARG A 103 30.52 -18.53 1.57
C ARG A 103 30.87 -19.59 2.61
N SER A 104 29.99 -19.83 3.59
CA SER A 104 30.19 -20.86 4.61
C SER A 104 30.21 -22.26 4.00
N LEU A 105 29.32 -22.54 3.04
CA LEU A 105 29.30 -23.81 2.30
C LEU A 105 30.55 -24.00 1.42
N ALA A 106 31.04 -22.96 0.78
CA ALA A 106 32.26 -23.00 -0.01
C ALA A 106 33.49 -23.34 0.86
N LEU A 107 33.60 -22.70 2.03
CA LEU A 107 34.68 -22.97 2.98
C LEU A 107 34.64 -24.42 3.50
N LEU A 108 33.46 -24.97 3.78
CA LEU A 108 33.26 -26.36 4.16
C LEU A 108 33.70 -27.34 3.04
N ALA A 109 33.32 -27.01 1.80
CA ALA A 109 33.74 -27.84 0.63
C ALA A 109 35.26 -27.86 0.44
N GLU A 110 35.92 -26.70 0.61
CA GLU A 110 37.39 -26.61 0.54
C GLU A 110 38.09 -27.41 1.66
N GLN A 111 37.53 -27.40 2.87
CA GLN A 111 38.07 -28.21 3.99
C GLN A 111 37.92 -29.69 3.74
N LEU A 112 36.82 -30.15 3.13
CA LEU A 112 36.60 -31.54 2.77
C LEU A 112 37.51 -32.00 1.61
N ALA A 113 37.83 -31.12 0.67
CA ALA A 113 38.70 -31.41 -0.45
C ALA A 113 40.19 -31.52 -0.07
N ARG A 114 40.57 -30.97 1.09
CA ARG A 114 41.96 -31.05 1.61
C ARG A 114 42.26 -32.33 2.43
N LYS A 115 41.29 -33.14 2.66
CA LYS A 115 41.42 -34.45 3.30
C LYS A 115 41.49 -35.56 2.25
#